data_4d3974f82393122b119c5b7717a63810
#
_entry.id   4d3974f82393122b119c5b7717a63810
#
_cell.length_a   1.000
_cell.length_b   1.000
_cell.length_c   1.000
_cell.angle_alpha   90.00
_cell.angle_beta   90.00
_cell.angle_gamma   90.00
#
_symmetry.space_group_name_H-M   'P 1'
#
loop_
_entity.id
_entity.type
_entity.pdbx_description
1 polymer ?
#
loop_
_entity_poly.entity_id
_entity_poly.type
_entity_poly.pdbx_seq_one_letter_code
_entity_poly.pdbx_strand_id
1 'polypeptide(L)'
;MIKDQLKLLKTCLHNDVPAIVFQGDDAAAVDVLKSALKIYRKKGCSEEFLLDFQSLIEEVKAYQEEFPDKIKVPKLTEHEKELIKS
;
A
#
# COMPACT_ATOMS: atom_id res chain seq x y z
N MET A 1 6.38 -3.99 10.30
CA MET A 1 5.34 -4.82 9.68
C MET A 1 5.81 -6.26 9.58
N ILE A 2 4.97 -7.20 9.96
CA ILE A 2 5.32 -8.64 10.03
C ILE A 2 4.92 -9.39 8.76
N LYS A 3 3.87 -8.93 8.09
CA LYS A 3 3.29 -9.59 6.92
C LYS A 3 4.29 -9.69 5.77
N ASP A 4 4.43 -10.89 5.20
CA ASP A 4 5.30 -11.11 4.04
C ASP A 4 4.57 -10.70 2.76
N GLN A 5 4.82 -9.48 2.32
CA GLN A 5 4.15 -8.90 1.16
C GLN A 5 4.55 -9.56 -0.15
N LEU A 6 5.81 -9.96 -0.29
CA LEU A 6 6.27 -10.61 -1.53
C LEU A 6 5.60 -11.97 -1.71
N LYS A 7 5.54 -12.76 -0.64
CA LYS A 7 4.89 -14.08 -0.67
C LYS A 7 3.40 -13.92 -0.97
N LEU A 8 2.75 -12.94 -0.36
CA LEU A 8 1.33 -12.68 -0.58
C LEU A 8 1.06 -12.28 -2.03
N LEU A 9 1.89 -11.39 -2.59
CA LEU A 9 1.77 -10.97 -3.99
C LEU A 9 1.91 -12.18 -4.94
N LYS A 10 2.91 -13.02 -4.72
CA LYS A 10 3.11 -14.23 -5.52
C LYS A 10 1.90 -15.16 -5.45
N THR A 11 1.33 -15.34 -4.27
CA THR A 11 0.13 -16.17 -4.08
C THR A 11 -1.05 -15.60 -4.86
N CYS A 12 -1.26 -14.29 -4.81
CA CYS A 12 -2.32 -13.65 -5.57
C CYS A 12 -2.15 -13.85 -7.07
N LEU A 13 -0.95 -13.62 -7.58
CA LEU A 13 -0.65 -13.79 -9.01
C LEU A 13 -0.85 -15.24 -9.46
N HIS A 14 -0.42 -16.19 -8.63
CA HIS A 14 -0.55 -17.62 -8.93
C HIS A 14 -2.01 -18.08 -8.99
N ASN A 15 -2.88 -17.47 -8.21
CA ASN A 15 -4.30 -17.84 -8.10
C ASN A 15 -5.24 -16.90 -8.87
N ASP A 16 -4.69 -16.05 -9.74
CA ASP A 16 -5.46 -15.07 -10.53
C ASP A 16 -6.30 -14.13 -9.66
N VAL A 17 -5.80 -13.80 -8.46
CA VAL A 17 -6.43 -12.83 -7.57
C VAL A 17 -5.79 -11.45 -7.84
N PRO A 18 -6.60 -10.42 -8.16
CA PRO A 18 -6.05 -9.08 -8.34
C PRO A 18 -5.30 -8.60 -7.09
N ALA A 19 -4.15 -8.00 -7.29
CA ALA A 19 -3.34 -7.46 -6.21
C ALA A 19 -2.99 -6.01 -6.50
N ILE A 20 -2.89 -5.20 -5.45
CA ILE A 20 -2.58 -3.77 -5.53
C ILE A 20 -1.36 -3.49 -4.68
N VAL A 21 -0.41 -2.75 -5.24
CA VAL A 21 0.80 -2.34 -4.51
C VAL A 21 0.74 -0.83 -4.25
N PHE A 22 0.87 -0.45 -2.97
CA PHE A 22 1.04 0.94 -2.58
C PHE A 22 2.50 1.21 -2.28
N GLN A 23 3.00 2.31 -2.83
CA GLN A 23 4.39 2.71 -2.62
C GLN A 23 4.49 3.68 -1.44
N GLY A 24 5.54 3.52 -0.64
CA GLY A 24 5.78 4.40 0.51
C GLY A 24 6.12 5.84 0.15
N ASP A 25 6.51 6.09 -1.10
CA ASP A 25 6.81 7.43 -1.61
C ASP A 25 5.59 8.13 -2.24
N ASP A 26 4.42 7.49 -2.20
CA ASP A 26 3.16 8.06 -2.66
C ASP A 26 2.69 9.15 -1.69
N ALA A 27 2.46 10.36 -2.19
CA ALA A 27 2.03 11.49 -1.38
C ALA A 27 0.72 11.22 -0.63
N ALA A 28 -0.14 10.35 -1.15
CA ALA A 28 -1.42 10.01 -0.53
C ALA A 28 -1.34 8.79 0.39
N ALA A 29 -0.21 8.08 0.44
CA ALA A 29 -0.13 6.78 1.10
C ALA A 29 -0.56 6.81 2.57
N VAL A 30 -0.07 7.75 3.36
CA VAL A 30 -0.41 7.83 4.79
C VAL A 30 -1.90 8.01 4.99
N ASP A 31 -2.52 8.95 4.27
CA ASP A 31 -3.94 9.24 4.41
C ASP A 31 -4.81 8.07 3.94
N VAL A 32 -4.45 7.47 2.80
CA VAL A 32 -5.17 6.30 2.28
C VAL A 32 -5.08 5.14 3.27
N LEU A 33 -3.90 4.86 3.80
CA LEU A 33 -3.70 3.75 4.74
C LEU A 33 -4.41 3.99 6.07
N LYS A 34 -4.46 5.23 6.56
CA LYS A 34 -5.24 5.56 7.77
C LYS A 34 -6.72 5.32 7.56
N SER A 35 -7.24 5.72 6.40
CA SER A 35 -8.65 5.46 6.05
C SER A 35 -8.92 3.97 5.93
N ALA A 36 -8.00 3.23 5.31
CA ALA A 36 -8.11 1.78 5.18
C ALA A 36 -8.15 1.10 6.56
N LEU A 37 -7.33 1.55 7.50
CA LEU A 37 -7.32 1.01 8.87
C LEU A 37 -8.70 1.13 9.52
N LYS A 38 -9.35 2.28 9.38
CA LYS A 38 -10.70 2.49 9.92
C LYS A 38 -11.71 1.53 9.29
N ILE A 39 -11.61 1.32 7.98
CA ILE A 39 -12.50 0.41 7.25
C ILE A 39 -12.27 -1.04 7.69
N TYR A 40 -11.01 -1.45 7.80
CA TYR A 40 -10.67 -2.81 8.26
C TYR A 40 -11.18 -3.07 9.68
N ARG A 41 -11.10 -2.06 10.55
CA ARG A 41 -11.65 -2.18 11.92
C ARG A 41 -13.16 -2.39 11.89
N LYS A 42 -13.88 -1.66 11.04
CA LYS A 42 -15.34 -1.81 10.87
C LYS A 42 -15.71 -3.17 10.28
N LYS A 43 -14.84 -3.74 9.45
CA LYS A 43 -15.06 -5.06 8.85
C LYS A 43 -14.76 -6.22 9.81
N GLY A 44 -14.26 -5.92 11.01
CA GLY A 44 -14.01 -6.94 12.03
C GLY A 44 -12.71 -7.69 11.87
N CYS A 45 -11.69 -7.07 11.27
CA CYS A 45 -10.35 -7.68 11.20
C CYS A 45 -9.78 -7.90 12.60
N SER A 46 -8.94 -8.93 12.74
CA SER A 46 -8.35 -9.29 14.04
C SER A 46 -7.44 -8.17 14.58
N GLU A 47 -7.26 -8.15 15.90
CA GLU A 47 -6.35 -7.21 16.55
C GLU A 47 -4.93 -7.33 15.99
N GLU A 48 -4.46 -8.56 15.74
CA GLU A 48 -3.12 -8.78 15.18
C GLU A 48 -2.98 -8.14 13.81
N PHE A 49 -3.99 -8.27 12.96
CA PHE A 49 -3.98 -7.63 11.64
C PHE A 49 -3.96 -6.11 11.78
N LEU A 50 -4.80 -5.55 12.65
CA LEU A 50 -4.88 -4.10 12.84
C LEU A 50 -3.58 -3.53 13.38
N LEU A 51 -2.91 -4.22 14.30
CA LEU A 51 -1.63 -3.81 14.83
C LEU A 51 -0.53 -3.85 13.75
N ASP A 52 -0.50 -4.90 12.94
CA ASP A 52 0.45 -5.00 11.83
C ASP A 52 0.23 -3.89 10.80
N PHE A 53 -1.03 -3.60 10.50
CA PHE A 53 -1.38 -2.53 9.56
C PHE A 53 -0.99 -1.15 10.12
N GLN A 54 -1.18 -0.94 11.42
CA GLN A 54 -0.74 0.30 12.08
C GLN A 54 0.78 0.44 11.98
N SER A 55 1.53 -0.65 12.15
CA SER A 55 2.99 -0.64 11.99
C SER A 55 3.39 -0.24 10.58
N LEU A 56 2.65 -0.70 9.56
CA LEU A 56 2.89 -0.31 8.18
C LEU A 56 2.72 1.21 8.00
N ILE A 57 1.67 1.77 8.58
CA ILE A 57 1.45 3.22 8.53
C ILE A 57 2.62 3.97 9.14
N GLU A 58 3.11 3.52 10.30
CA GLU A 58 4.25 4.14 10.96
C GLU A 58 5.53 4.04 10.14
N GLU A 59 5.76 2.92 9.47
CA GLU A 59 6.90 2.74 8.55
C GLU A 59 6.84 3.74 7.38
N VAL A 60 5.67 3.89 6.78
CA VAL A 60 5.48 4.84 5.66
C VAL A 60 5.68 6.29 6.14
N LYS A 61 5.12 6.64 7.30
CA LYS A 61 5.32 7.97 7.88
C LYS A 61 6.79 8.26 8.12
N ALA A 62 7.51 7.31 8.72
CA ALA A 62 8.93 7.47 9.00
C ALA A 62 9.74 7.67 7.71
N TYR A 63 9.43 6.90 6.67
CA TYR A 63 10.07 7.05 5.37
C TYR A 63 9.86 8.45 4.80
N GLN A 64 8.61 8.93 4.83
CA GLN A 64 8.25 10.24 4.27
C GLN A 64 8.87 11.39 5.05
N GLU A 65 9.00 11.24 6.37
CA GLU A 65 9.66 12.25 7.21
C GLU A 65 11.18 12.32 6.94
N GLU A 66 11.79 11.17 6.66
CA GLU A 66 13.22 11.09 6.38
C GLU A 66 13.57 11.54 4.95
N PHE A 67 12.70 11.26 3.99
CA PHE A 67 12.95 11.53 2.57
C PHE A 67 11.84 12.37 1.93
N PRO A 68 11.58 13.59 2.44
CA PRO A 68 10.48 14.41 1.93
C PRO A 68 10.62 14.80 0.46
N ASP A 69 11.83 14.85 -0.06
CA ASP A 69 12.10 15.17 -1.46
C ASP A 69 11.82 14.02 -2.43
N LYS A 70 11.61 12.81 -1.91
CA LYS A 70 11.28 11.64 -2.73
C LYS A 70 9.79 11.38 -2.85
N ILE A 71 8.97 12.12 -2.11
CA ILE A 71 7.52 11.95 -2.12
C ILE A 71 6.95 12.55 -3.40
N LYS A 72 6.06 11.81 -4.04
CA LYS A 72 5.47 12.25 -5.31
C LYS A 72 4.00 11.84 -5.42
N VAL A 73 3.28 12.60 -6.25
CA VAL A 73 1.91 12.24 -6.63
C VAL A 73 2.00 11.11 -7.66
N PRO A 74 1.26 10.00 -7.48
CA PRO A 74 1.31 8.87 -8.40
C PRO A 74 0.96 9.27 -9.83
N LYS A 75 1.68 8.69 -10.78
CA LYS A 75 1.45 8.89 -12.22
C LYS A 75 1.61 7.56 -12.93
N LEU A 76 0.92 7.42 -14.05
CA LEU A 76 1.16 6.30 -14.94
C LEU A 76 2.45 6.56 -15.73
N THR A 77 3.21 5.49 -15.98
CA THR A 77 4.35 5.55 -16.90
C THR A 77 3.83 5.68 -18.34
N GLU A 78 4.70 6.07 -19.26
CA GLU A 78 4.32 6.17 -20.68
C GLU A 78 3.85 4.82 -21.22
N HIS A 79 4.49 3.74 -20.81
CA HIS A 79 4.07 2.39 -21.19
C HIS A 79 2.66 2.07 -20.70
N GLU A 80 2.35 2.40 -19.45
CA GLU A 80 1.01 2.18 -18.89
C GLU A 80 -0.05 3.00 -19.62
N LYS A 81 0.28 4.24 -19.98
CA LYS A 81 -0.63 5.10 -20.77
C LYS A 81 -0.93 4.49 -22.15
N GLU A 82 0.06 3.88 -22.78
CA GLU A 82 -0.13 3.20 -24.06
C GLU A 82 -1.07 2.00 -23.93
N LEU A 83 -0.99 1.25 -22.82
CA LEU A 83 -1.87 0.12 -22.57
C LEU A 83 -3.33 0.56 -22.45
N ILE A 84 -3.60 1.73 -21.87
CA ILE A 84 -4.94 2.27 -21.73
C ILE A 84 -5.51 2.67 -23.08
N LYS A 85 -4.68 3.20 -23.98
CA LYS A 85 -5.09 3.65 -25.31
C LYS A 85 -5.39 2.50 -26.28
N SER A 86 -4.85 1.34 -26.03
CA SER A 86 -5.02 0.17 -26.90
C SER A 86 -6.31 -0.66 -26.64
#